data_1735389576d90674570db18a55695ecf
#
_entry.id   1735389576d90674570db18a55695ecf
#
_cell.length_a   1.000
_cell.length_b   1.000
_cell.length_c   1.000
_cell.angle_alpha   90.00
_cell.angle_beta   90.00
_cell.angle_gamma   90.00
#
_symmetry.space_group_name_H-M   'P 1'
#
loop_
_entity.id
_entity.type
_entity.pdbx_description
1 polymer ?
#
loop_
_entity_poly.entity_id
_entity_poly.type
_entity_poly.pdbx_seq_one_letter_code
_entity_poly.pdbx_strand_id
1 'polypeptide(L)'
;YQTQLCHQRKYYEGTYAARVFFTDRPATGPDGDQLVQTFYLISPQEYDLDPQYSEIDWEYLPNGGWGTPSHGLFTTTWETFRLDPWLAVNESEYRPLSFAGWHTLVIQVGNEEVTTYIDGEWFATHGDDYYPEVPMSINFNHWFIDGGLADSDELREYIERVDWVFFIGNVTLTPDEIGAKVAALQEGGTAFTDTVPDWNP
;
A
#
# COMPACT_ATOMS: atom_id res chain seq x y z
N TYR A 1 17.93 -9.58 1.49
CA TYR A 1 16.68 -10.28 1.19
C TYR A 1 15.55 -9.28 1.31
N GLN A 2 14.57 -9.39 0.42
CA GLN A 2 13.31 -8.64 0.41
C GLN A 2 12.16 -9.63 0.62
N THR A 3 11.03 -9.15 1.11
CA THR A 3 9.86 -10.00 1.36
C THR A 3 8.62 -9.40 0.77
N GLN A 4 7.74 -10.25 0.24
CA GLN A 4 6.45 -9.86 -0.28
C GLN A 4 5.38 -10.86 0.15
N LEU A 5 4.22 -10.34 0.55
CA LEU A 5 3.00 -11.10 0.77
C LEU A 5 1.95 -10.61 -0.22
N CYS A 6 1.43 -11.53 -1.05
CA CYS A 6 0.43 -11.22 -2.06
C CYS A 6 -0.81 -12.07 -1.87
N HIS A 7 -1.97 -11.48 -2.08
CA HIS A 7 -3.22 -12.22 -2.26
C HIS A 7 -3.56 -12.34 -3.76
N GLN A 8 -4.58 -13.15 -4.09
CA GLN A 8 -5.05 -13.32 -5.47
C GLN A 8 -5.56 -12.00 -6.05
N ARG A 9 -5.39 -11.84 -7.36
CA ARG A 9 -5.98 -10.76 -8.15
C ARG A 9 -7.48 -10.99 -8.33
N LYS A 10 -8.32 -10.26 -7.60
CA LYS A 10 -9.79 -10.36 -7.71
C LYS A 10 -10.56 -9.21 -7.07
N TYR A 11 -9.87 -8.22 -6.54
CA TYR A 11 -10.46 -7.12 -5.81
C TYR A 11 -10.52 -5.89 -6.72
N TYR A 12 -11.67 -5.24 -6.77
CA TYR A 12 -11.85 -4.06 -7.62
C TYR A 12 -12.44 -2.90 -6.79
N GLU A 13 -13.63 -2.42 -7.12
CA GLU A 13 -14.27 -1.35 -6.37
C GLU A 13 -14.66 -1.79 -4.95
N GLY A 14 -14.54 -0.87 -4.00
CA GLY A 14 -14.90 -1.10 -2.60
C GLY A 14 -13.99 -0.41 -1.61
N THR A 15 -14.01 -0.90 -0.39
CA THR A 15 -13.17 -0.40 0.70
C THR A 15 -12.15 -1.45 1.10
N TYR A 16 -10.88 -1.06 1.02
CA TYR A 16 -9.73 -1.82 1.50
C TYR A 16 -9.20 -1.19 2.76
N ALA A 17 -8.82 -1.99 3.73
CA ALA A 17 -8.17 -1.50 4.92
C ALA A 17 -7.19 -2.53 5.46
N ALA A 18 -6.11 -2.04 6.07
CA ALA A 18 -5.15 -2.87 6.76
C ALA A 18 -4.63 -2.15 8.01
N ARG A 19 -4.32 -2.93 9.05
CA ARG A 19 -3.58 -2.42 10.20
C ARG A 19 -2.15 -2.86 10.10
N VAL A 20 -1.26 -1.90 9.84
CA VAL A 20 0.16 -2.10 9.53
C VAL A 20 1.03 -1.44 10.58
N PHE A 21 2.12 -2.09 10.96
CA PHE A 21 3.17 -1.52 11.79
C PHE A 21 4.37 -1.18 10.93
N PHE A 22 4.70 0.09 10.90
CA PHE A 22 5.90 0.62 10.25
C PHE A 22 7.03 0.83 11.25
N THR A 23 8.27 0.72 10.78
CA THR A 23 9.46 1.00 11.59
C THR A 23 10.31 2.11 10.97
N ASP A 24 10.84 3.00 11.82
CA ASP A 24 11.83 4.00 11.43
C ASP A 24 13.25 3.43 11.39
N ARG A 25 13.48 2.31 12.06
CA ARG A 25 14.84 1.79 12.31
C ARG A 25 14.87 0.28 12.20
N PRO A 26 16.03 -0.29 11.89
CA PRO A 26 16.20 -1.73 11.98
C PRO A 26 16.02 -2.22 13.42
N ALA A 27 15.47 -3.42 13.58
CA ALA A 27 15.41 -4.12 14.87
C ALA A 27 16.81 -4.54 15.34
N THR A 28 17.71 -4.80 14.40
CA THR A 28 19.12 -5.14 14.65
C THR A 28 20.00 -4.55 13.54
N GLY A 29 21.25 -4.23 13.90
CA GLY A 29 22.26 -3.73 12.97
C GLY A 29 22.19 -2.21 12.73
N PRO A 30 23.04 -1.68 11.84
CA PRO A 30 23.13 -0.25 11.54
C PRO A 30 21.89 0.24 10.78
N ASP A 31 21.52 1.51 11.03
CA ASP A 31 20.45 2.22 10.36
C ASP A 31 20.95 2.96 9.11
N GLY A 32 20.00 3.41 8.28
CA GLY A 32 20.28 4.29 7.14
C GLY A 32 19.97 3.70 5.77
N ASP A 33 19.46 2.47 5.68
CA ASP A 33 19.01 1.93 4.40
C ASP A 33 17.76 2.66 3.91
N GLN A 34 17.74 3.04 2.65
CA GLN A 34 16.51 3.46 1.99
C GLN A 34 15.68 2.23 1.65
N LEU A 35 14.62 2.03 2.42
CA LEU A 35 13.69 0.92 2.24
C LEU A 35 12.27 1.44 2.16
N VAL A 36 11.38 0.62 1.58
CA VAL A 36 9.97 0.91 1.42
C VAL A 36 9.17 -0.17 2.12
N GLN A 37 8.26 0.24 2.98
CA GLN A 37 7.29 -0.60 3.70
C GLN A 37 5.92 -0.29 3.13
N THR A 38 5.20 -1.29 2.60
CA THR A 38 4.04 -1.01 1.75
C THR A 38 2.79 -1.78 2.14
N PHE A 39 1.65 -1.14 1.90
CA PHE A 39 0.36 -1.78 1.65
C PHE A 39 -0.16 -1.27 0.31
N TYR A 40 -0.32 -2.16 -0.66
CA TYR A 40 -0.66 -1.73 -2.01
C TYR A 40 -1.58 -2.70 -2.75
N LEU A 41 -2.23 -2.15 -3.77
CA LEU A 41 -3.10 -2.86 -4.70
C LEU A 41 -2.46 -2.78 -6.08
N ILE A 42 -2.42 -3.88 -6.85
CA ILE A 42 -1.80 -3.87 -8.16
C ILE A 42 -2.43 -4.87 -9.12
N SER A 43 -2.51 -4.51 -10.39
CA SER A 43 -2.73 -5.40 -11.54
C SER A 43 -1.41 -5.67 -12.27
N PRO A 44 -1.28 -6.74 -13.08
CA PRO A 44 -0.14 -6.88 -13.98
C PRO A 44 -0.10 -5.75 -15.00
N GLN A 45 1.10 -5.27 -15.34
CA GLN A 45 1.36 -4.51 -16.54
C GLN A 45 1.78 -5.46 -17.65
N GLU A 46 1.02 -5.55 -18.74
CA GLU A 46 1.27 -6.49 -19.83
C GLU A 46 2.33 -5.96 -20.82
N TYR A 47 2.43 -4.63 -20.94
CA TYR A 47 3.40 -3.94 -21.80
C TYR A 47 3.61 -2.50 -21.33
N ASP A 48 4.67 -1.85 -21.81
CA ASP A 48 4.96 -0.45 -21.48
C ASP A 48 3.78 0.47 -21.83
N LEU A 49 3.36 1.29 -20.88
CA LEU A 49 2.21 2.20 -20.97
C LEU A 49 0.88 1.46 -21.22
N ASP A 50 0.72 0.30 -20.63
CA ASP A 50 -0.54 -0.43 -20.64
C ASP A 50 -1.66 0.40 -19.97
N PRO A 51 -2.72 0.79 -20.69
CA PRO A 51 -3.79 1.60 -20.12
C PRO A 51 -4.75 0.81 -19.22
N GLN A 52 -4.55 -0.49 -19.09
CA GLN A 52 -5.28 -1.33 -18.13
C GLN A 52 -4.46 -1.61 -16.85
N TYR A 53 -3.27 -1.05 -16.75
CA TYR A 53 -2.51 -1.11 -15.51
C TYR A 53 -3.22 -0.31 -14.41
N SER A 54 -3.24 -0.87 -13.23
CA SER A 54 -3.86 -0.23 -12.07
C SER A 54 -2.99 -0.52 -10.84
N GLU A 55 -2.58 0.52 -10.13
CA GLU A 55 -1.84 0.39 -8.87
C GLU A 55 -2.22 1.51 -7.91
N ILE A 56 -2.36 1.19 -6.64
CA ILE A 56 -2.67 2.14 -5.58
C ILE A 56 -1.81 1.79 -4.37
N ASP A 57 -0.97 2.73 -3.94
CA ASP A 57 0.06 2.48 -2.94
C ASP A 57 -0.13 3.27 -1.67
N TRP A 58 0.25 2.63 -0.57
CA TRP A 58 0.77 3.24 0.62
C TRP A 58 2.24 2.82 0.76
N GLU A 59 3.15 3.80 0.81
CA GLU A 59 4.59 3.57 0.88
C GLU A 59 5.21 4.38 2.01
N TYR A 60 5.71 3.71 3.05
CA TYR A 60 6.45 4.35 4.11
C TYR A 60 7.97 4.18 3.93
N LEU A 61 8.67 5.30 3.86
CA LEU A 61 10.12 5.39 3.65
C LEU A 61 10.77 5.96 4.92
N PRO A 62 11.37 5.15 5.79
CA PRO A 62 11.94 5.64 7.07
C PRO A 62 13.20 6.51 6.89
N ASN A 63 14.00 6.24 5.87
CA ASN A 63 15.26 6.94 5.59
C ASN A 63 15.25 7.72 4.28
N GLY A 64 14.05 8.14 3.83
CA GLY A 64 13.89 8.82 2.56
C GLY A 64 13.93 7.89 1.36
N GLY A 65 13.89 8.46 0.19
CA GLY A 65 13.76 7.82 -1.11
C GLY A 65 12.84 8.65 -1.99
N TRP A 66 12.68 8.28 -3.25
CA TRP A 66 11.84 9.01 -4.22
C TRP A 66 12.16 10.52 -4.31
N GLY A 67 13.43 10.88 -4.06
CA GLY A 67 13.88 12.28 -4.04
C GLY A 67 13.68 13.01 -2.70
N THR A 68 13.15 12.36 -1.67
CA THR A 68 13.01 12.93 -0.32
C THR A 68 14.22 12.57 0.56
N PRO A 69 14.71 13.50 1.42
CA PRO A 69 15.90 13.27 2.22
C PRO A 69 15.66 12.59 3.56
N SER A 70 14.40 12.41 3.95
CA SER A 70 14.02 11.90 5.28
C SER A 70 12.75 11.06 5.21
N HIS A 71 12.38 10.47 6.34
CA HIS A 71 11.17 9.67 6.46
C HIS A 71 9.92 10.40 5.94
N GLY A 72 8.98 9.62 5.45
CA GLY A 72 7.69 10.09 5.01
C GLY A 72 6.82 9.00 4.43
N LEU A 73 5.53 9.29 4.37
CA LEU A 73 4.51 8.41 3.84
C LEU A 73 3.96 8.98 2.54
N PHE A 74 3.95 8.14 1.53
CA PHE A 74 3.29 8.41 0.25
C PHE A 74 1.98 7.64 0.14
N THR A 75 1.02 8.20 -0.59
CA THR A 75 -0.03 7.46 -1.28
C THR A 75 0.04 7.84 -2.75
N THR A 76 0.04 6.83 -3.61
CA THR A 76 0.21 7.02 -5.05
C THR A 76 -0.85 6.20 -5.78
N THR A 77 -1.42 6.76 -6.82
CA THR A 77 -2.33 6.06 -7.73
C THR A 77 -1.77 6.17 -9.14
N TRP A 78 -1.58 5.03 -9.79
CA TRP A 78 -0.93 4.93 -11.08
C TRP A 78 -1.94 4.64 -12.18
N GLU A 79 -1.84 5.40 -13.27
CA GLU A 79 -2.43 5.06 -14.56
C GLU A 79 -1.54 4.01 -15.24
N THR A 80 -0.23 4.29 -15.39
CA THR A 80 0.69 3.40 -16.09
C THR A 80 2.15 3.85 -15.94
N PHE A 81 3.09 3.04 -16.45
CA PHE A 81 4.49 3.44 -16.54
C PHE A 81 5.21 2.79 -17.72
N ARG A 82 6.41 3.29 -18.01
CA ARG A 82 7.36 2.71 -18.95
C ARG A 82 8.75 2.68 -18.33
N LEU A 83 9.46 1.57 -18.49
CA LEU A 83 10.78 1.37 -17.88
C LEU A 83 11.92 2.09 -18.61
N ASP A 84 11.92 2.09 -19.95
CA ASP A 84 13.02 2.68 -20.73
C ASP A 84 12.51 3.42 -21.98
N PRO A 85 12.73 4.74 -22.09
CA PRO A 85 13.17 5.62 -20.99
C PRO A 85 12.08 5.70 -19.91
N TRP A 86 12.51 5.85 -18.66
CA TRP A 86 11.57 5.91 -17.52
C TRP A 86 10.51 7.00 -17.71
N LEU A 87 9.26 6.61 -17.56
CA LEU A 87 8.10 7.49 -17.55
C LEU A 87 7.08 6.93 -16.55
N ALA A 88 6.71 7.74 -15.57
CA ALA A 88 5.64 7.46 -14.63
C ALA A 88 4.43 8.33 -14.95
N VAL A 89 3.23 7.72 -15.01
CA VAL A 89 1.95 8.42 -15.10
C VAL A 89 1.18 8.07 -13.85
N ASN A 90 1.28 8.93 -12.84
CA ASN A 90 0.67 8.75 -11.54
C ASN A 90 0.31 10.08 -10.88
N GLU A 91 -0.53 10.01 -9.86
CA GLU A 91 -0.77 11.09 -8.92
C GLU A 91 -0.34 10.65 -7.52
N SER A 92 0.38 11.51 -6.79
CA SER A 92 0.99 11.14 -5.51
C SER A 92 0.88 12.27 -4.49
N GLU A 93 0.53 11.94 -3.26
CA GLU A 93 0.57 12.83 -2.10
C GLU A 93 1.59 12.33 -1.08
N TYR A 94 2.31 13.28 -0.44
CA TYR A 94 3.41 12.98 0.47
C TYR A 94 3.30 13.76 1.78
N ARG A 95 3.52 13.08 2.91
CA ARG A 95 3.64 13.73 4.22
C ARG A 95 5.00 13.44 4.85
N PRO A 96 5.85 14.48 5.08
CA PRO A 96 7.20 14.34 5.63
C PRO A 96 7.18 14.19 7.16
N LEU A 97 6.55 13.14 7.65
CA LEU A 97 6.41 12.83 9.08
C LEU A 97 6.83 11.38 9.34
N SER A 98 7.25 11.08 10.59
CA SER A 98 7.39 9.71 11.02
C SER A 98 6.02 9.07 11.22
N PHE A 99 5.88 7.88 10.64
CA PHE A 99 4.74 7.00 10.83
C PHE A 99 5.19 5.68 11.46
N ALA A 100 6.22 5.71 12.32
CA ALA A 100 6.61 4.53 13.08
C ALA A 100 5.52 4.14 14.08
N GLY A 101 5.12 2.87 14.07
CA GLY A 101 4.06 2.35 14.93
C GLY A 101 2.93 1.68 14.15
N TRP A 102 1.84 1.40 14.86
CA TRP A 102 0.65 0.82 14.26
C TRP A 102 -0.26 1.89 13.68
N HIS A 103 -0.62 1.73 12.41
CA HIS A 103 -1.54 2.59 11.68
C HIS A 103 -2.63 1.77 11.01
N THR A 104 -3.82 2.35 10.91
CA THR A 104 -4.91 1.85 10.07
C THR A 104 -4.91 2.61 8.77
N LEU A 105 -4.56 1.94 7.69
CA LEU A 105 -4.53 2.47 6.32
C LEU A 105 -5.82 2.06 5.62
N VAL A 106 -6.44 3.00 4.92
CA VAL A 106 -7.69 2.77 4.18
C VAL A 106 -7.53 3.27 2.75
N ILE A 107 -8.02 2.48 1.79
CA ILE A 107 -8.18 2.85 0.38
C ILE A 107 -9.64 2.61 0.02
N GLN A 108 -10.32 3.64 -0.44
CA GLN A 108 -11.67 3.56 -0.99
C GLN A 108 -11.60 3.74 -2.50
N VAL A 109 -12.12 2.78 -3.25
CA VAL A 109 -12.22 2.81 -4.71
C VAL A 109 -13.69 2.82 -5.09
N GLY A 110 -14.18 3.90 -5.65
CA GLY A 110 -15.58 4.02 -6.06
C GLY A 110 -15.97 5.45 -6.43
N ASN A 111 -17.02 5.60 -7.20
CA ASN A 111 -17.51 6.89 -7.70
C ASN A 111 -16.47 7.64 -8.58
N GLU A 112 -15.66 6.90 -9.34
CA GLU A 112 -14.59 7.44 -10.19
C GLU A 112 -13.48 8.18 -9.39
N GLU A 113 -13.35 7.85 -8.09
CA GLU A 113 -12.31 8.41 -7.20
C GLU A 113 -11.67 7.32 -6.36
N VAL A 114 -10.39 7.54 -6.04
CA VAL A 114 -9.63 6.79 -5.03
C VAL A 114 -9.38 7.71 -3.86
N THR A 115 -9.98 7.42 -2.71
CA THR A 115 -9.78 8.22 -1.49
C THR A 115 -9.04 7.41 -0.43
N THR A 116 -8.02 8.01 0.16
CA THR A 116 -7.15 7.36 1.15
C THR A 116 -7.24 8.03 2.51
N TYR A 117 -7.18 7.20 3.59
CA TYR A 117 -7.18 7.66 4.99
C TYR A 117 -6.11 6.92 5.78
N ILE A 118 -5.53 7.60 6.77
CA ILE A 118 -4.69 7.02 7.81
C ILE A 118 -5.25 7.37 9.18
N ASP A 119 -5.45 6.35 10.03
CA ASP A 119 -5.97 6.51 11.40
C ASP A 119 -7.28 7.32 11.48
N GLY A 120 -8.12 7.21 10.45
CA GLY A 120 -9.38 7.94 10.32
C GLY A 120 -9.27 9.32 9.70
N GLU A 121 -8.07 9.86 9.51
CA GLU A 121 -7.83 11.16 8.91
C GLU A 121 -7.68 11.05 7.40
N TRP A 122 -8.36 11.93 6.66
CA TRP A 122 -8.22 12.01 5.21
C TRP A 122 -6.77 12.32 4.82
N PHE A 123 -6.27 11.63 3.81
CA PHE A 123 -4.91 11.81 3.30
C PHE A 123 -4.91 12.42 1.89
N ALA A 124 -5.57 11.77 0.93
CA ALA A 124 -5.66 12.21 -0.46
C ALA A 124 -6.94 11.73 -1.14
N THR A 125 -7.28 12.35 -2.25
CA THR A 125 -8.29 11.87 -3.22
C THR A 125 -7.74 12.07 -4.62
N HIS A 126 -7.63 11.00 -5.39
CA HIS A 126 -7.22 10.99 -6.78
C HIS A 126 -8.38 10.49 -7.64
N GLY A 127 -8.49 10.95 -8.87
CA GLY A 127 -9.57 10.59 -9.78
C GLY A 127 -9.16 10.72 -11.24
N ASP A 128 -10.14 10.87 -12.12
CA ASP A 128 -9.95 10.98 -13.58
C ASP A 128 -9.12 9.80 -14.13
N ASP A 129 -8.04 10.07 -14.83
CA ASP A 129 -7.17 9.09 -15.49
C ASP A 129 -6.45 8.13 -14.50
N TYR A 130 -6.51 8.41 -13.19
CA TYR A 130 -5.86 7.58 -12.16
C TYR A 130 -6.81 6.61 -11.46
N TYR A 131 -8.05 6.48 -11.95
CA TYR A 131 -9.00 5.50 -11.43
C TYR A 131 -8.67 4.11 -11.97
N PRO A 132 -8.62 3.03 -11.12
CA PRO A 132 -8.25 1.71 -11.59
C PRO A 132 -9.25 1.13 -12.60
N GLU A 133 -8.75 0.45 -13.65
CA GLU A 133 -9.54 -0.12 -14.75
C GLU A 133 -9.89 -1.59 -14.55
N VAL A 134 -9.10 -2.31 -13.75
CA VAL A 134 -9.21 -3.77 -13.63
C VAL A 134 -9.03 -4.24 -12.20
N PRO A 135 -9.48 -5.47 -11.87
CA PRO A 135 -9.24 -6.05 -10.57
C PRO A 135 -7.75 -6.15 -10.23
N MET A 136 -7.44 -5.92 -8.97
CA MET A 136 -6.11 -5.89 -8.38
C MET A 136 -5.91 -6.99 -7.36
N SER A 137 -4.68 -7.28 -7.00
CA SER A 137 -4.30 -8.06 -5.82
C SER A 137 -4.04 -7.15 -4.62
N ILE A 138 -4.16 -7.68 -3.41
CA ILE A 138 -3.78 -6.99 -2.17
C ILE A 138 -2.39 -7.47 -1.76
N ASN A 139 -1.48 -6.55 -1.51
CA ASN A 139 -0.07 -6.88 -1.29
C ASN A 139 0.55 -6.06 -0.16
N PHE A 140 1.59 -6.65 0.43
CA PHE A 140 2.52 -6.00 1.34
C PHE A 140 3.93 -6.34 0.87
N ASN A 141 4.79 -5.34 0.84
CA ASN A 141 6.16 -5.50 0.37
C ASN A 141 7.12 -4.73 1.28
N HIS A 142 8.24 -5.36 1.56
CA HIS A 142 9.33 -4.76 2.33
C HIS A 142 10.61 -4.92 1.51
N TRP A 143 11.05 -3.84 0.86
CA TRP A 143 12.12 -3.87 -0.10
C TRP A 143 13.06 -2.67 0.00
N PHE A 144 14.26 -2.80 -0.57
CA PHE A 144 15.29 -1.77 -0.53
C PHE A 144 15.37 -1.07 -1.89
N ILE A 145 15.49 0.25 -1.86
CA ILE A 145 15.72 1.06 -3.06
C ILE A 145 17.12 0.76 -3.60
N ASP A 146 17.23 0.55 -4.92
CA ASP A 146 18.52 0.31 -5.56
C ASP A 146 19.48 1.48 -5.35
N GLY A 147 20.72 1.18 -4.91
CA GLY A 147 21.70 2.18 -4.53
C GLY A 147 21.44 2.89 -3.19
N GLY A 148 20.36 2.55 -2.48
CA GLY A 148 19.95 3.18 -1.21
C GLY A 148 20.41 2.45 0.05
N LEU A 149 21.28 1.46 -0.04
CA LEU A 149 21.81 0.77 1.14
C LEU A 149 22.85 1.63 1.87
N ALA A 150 22.81 1.59 3.21
CA ALA A 150 23.84 2.17 4.05
C ALA A 150 25.21 1.52 3.79
N ASP A 151 26.28 2.31 3.90
CA ASP A 151 27.65 1.83 3.72
C ASP A 151 28.10 0.98 4.93
N SER A 152 27.63 -0.26 4.96
CA SER A 152 27.95 -1.23 6.01
C SER A 152 27.77 -2.66 5.52
N ASP A 153 28.72 -3.55 5.87
CA ASP A 153 28.63 -5.00 5.66
C ASP A 153 27.93 -5.73 6.82
N GLU A 154 27.55 -5.02 7.89
CA GLU A 154 26.85 -5.63 9.01
C GLU A 154 25.41 -6.00 8.62
N LEU A 155 24.98 -7.17 9.09
CA LEU A 155 23.59 -7.60 8.91
C LEU A 155 22.65 -6.70 9.70
N ARG A 156 21.53 -6.35 9.09
CA ARG A 156 20.44 -5.58 9.68
C ARG A 156 19.10 -6.16 9.32
N GLU A 157 18.16 -5.99 10.22
CA GLU A 157 16.81 -6.53 10.10
C GLU A 157 15.79 -5.41 10.33
N TYR A 158 14.97 -5.14 9.35
CA TYR A 158 13.78 -4.28 9.48
C TYR A 158 12.54 -5.15 9.60
N ILE A 159 11.53 -4.66 10.33
CA ILE A 159 10.32 -5.42 10.60
C ILE A 159 9.10 -4.58 10.25
N GLU A 160 8.34 -5.03 9.27
CA GLU A 160 6.98 -4.63 9.02
C GLU A 160 6.02 -5.69 9.58
N ARG A 161 4.85 -5.30 10.09
CA ARG A 161 3.85 -6.23 10.61
C ARG A 161 2.47 -5.86 10.13
N VAL A 162 1.66 -6.88 9.84
CA VAL A 162 0.25 -6.73 9.49
C VAL A 162 -0.58 -7.46 10.55
N ASP A 163 -1.48 -6.74 11.21
CA ASP A 163 -2.39 -7.30 12.23
C ASP A 163 -3.63 -7.90 11.57
N TRP A 164 -4.26 -7.13 10.68
CA TRP A 164 -5.42 -7.59 9.92
C TRP A 164 -5.50 -6.86 8.56
N VAL A 165 -6.20 -7.52 7.64
CA VAL A 165 -6.60 -7.00 6.33
C VAL A 165 -8.11 -7.13 6.20
N PHE A 166 -8.76 -6.12 5.66
CA PHE A 166 -10.20 -6.08 5.43
C PHE A 166 -10.49 -5.59 4.02
N PHE A 167 -11.46 -6.23 3.36
CA PHE A 167 -12.03 -5.76 2.10
C PHE A 167 -13.54 -5.96 2.09
N ILE A 168 -14.26 -5.01 1.53
CA ILE A 168 -15.68 -5.13 1.18
C ILE A 168 -15.93 -4.54 -0.20
N GLY A 169 -16.43 -5.38 -1.12
CA GLY A 169 -16.66 -4.98 -2.51
C GLY A 169 -17.88 -4.09 -2.69
N ASN A 170 -17.82 -3.13 -3.60
CA ASN A 170 -18.90 -2.25 -4.03
C ASN A 170 -19.53 -1.42 -2.89
N VAL A 171 -18.80 -1.18 -1.82
CA VAL A 171 -19.26 -0.40 -0.67
C VAL A 171 -18.15 0.54 -0.23
N THR A 172 -18.46 1.82 -0.09
CA THR A 172 -17.60 2.82 0.54
C THR A 172 -17.97 2.94 2.02
N LEU A 173 -17.05 2.57 2.90
CA LEU A 173 -17.23 2.63 4.35
C LEU A 173 -16.37 3.74 4.95
N THR A 174 -16.90 4.45 5.92
CA THR A 174 -16.11 5.36 6.76
C THR A 174 -15.10 4.58 7.62
N PRO A 175 -14.00 5.21 8.07
CA PRO A 175 -13.04 4.57 8.99
C PRO A 175 -13.69 3.99 10.25
N ASP A 176 -14.68 4.65 10.82
CA ASP A 176 -15.42 4.17 12.00
C ASP A 176 -16.23 2.90 11.69
N GLU A 177 -16.88 2.83 10.53
CA GLU A 177 -17.64 1.65 10.09
C GLU A 177 -16.71 0.46 9.82
N ILE A 178 -15.52 0.70 9.28
CA ILE A 178 -14.48 -0.33 9.11
C ILE A 178 -14.09 -0.88 10.47
N GLY A 179 -13.75 0.00 11.43
CA GLY A 179 -13.38 -0.39 12.79
C GLY A 179 -14.44 -1.25 13.46
N ALA A 180 -15.72 -0.88 13.35
CA ALA A 180 -16.84 -1.64 13.90
C ALA A 180 -16.98 -3.03 13.26
N LYS A 181 -16.80 -3.14 11.93
CA LYS A 181 -16.88 -4.43 11.22
C LYS A 181 -15.72 -5.36 11.59
N VAL A 182 -14.51 -4.84 11.64
CA VAL A 182 -13.31 -5.60 12.03
C VAL A 182 -13.47 -6.11 13.47
N ALA A 183 -13.89 -5.25 14.40
CA ALA A 183 -14.15 -5.64 15.79
C ALA A 183 -15.19 -6.76 15.90
N ALA A 184 -16.30 -6.67 15.16
CA ALA A 184 -17.34 -7.69 15.15
C ALA A 184 -16.84 -9.05 14.62
N LEU A 185 -15.97 -9.06 13.59
CA LEU A 185 -15.34 -10.28 13.07
C LEU A 185 -14.39 -10.89 14.10
N GLN A 186 -13.59 -10.08 14.78
CA GLN A 186 -12.66 -10.52 15.82
C GLN A 186 -13.40 -11.08 17.04
N GLU A 187 -14.44 -10.40 17.52
CA GLU A 187 -15.30 -10.88 18.60
C GLU A 187 -16.03 -12.18 18.26
N GLY A 188 -16.40 -12.35 16.99
CA GLY A 188 -16.95 -13.58 16.44
C GLY A 188 -15.94 -14.71 16.27
N GLY A 189 -14.65 -14.48 16.55
CA GLY A 189 -13.57 -15.46 16.40
C GLY A 189 -13.22 -15.77 14.95
N THR A 190 -13.57 -14.90 14.01
CA THR A 190 -13.28 -15.07 12.58
C THR A 190 -11.81 -14.72 12.31
N ALA A 191 -10.97 -15.74 12.18
CA ALA A 191 -9.57 -15.55 11.85
C ALA A 191 -9.35 -15.26 10.34
N PHE A 192 -10.16 -15.87 9.51
CA PHE A 192 -10.12 -15.68 8.04
C PHE A 192 -11.49 -15.95 7.43
N THR A 193 -11.88 -15.12 6.49
CA THR A 193 -13.00 -15.38 5.59
C THR A 193 -12.73 -14.67 4.27
N ASP A 194 -13.03 -15.33 3.16
CA ASP A 194 -12.95 -14.76 1.83
C ASP A 194 -14.17 -15.21 1.03
N THR A 195 -15.03 -14.28 0.70
CA THR A 195 -16.27 -14.50 -0.05
C THR A 195 -16.25 -13.81 -1.41
N VAL A 196 -15.12 -13.17 -1.77
CA VAL A 196 -14.95 -12.54 -3.08
C VAL A 196 -14.76 -13.63 -4.13
N PRO A 197 -15.60 -13.70 -5.16
CA PRO A 197 -15.43 -14.68 -6.23
C PRO A 197 -14.06 -14.55 -6.90
N ASP A 198 -13.51 -15.69 -7.35
CA ASP A 198 -12.32 -15.66 -8.17
C ASP A 198 -12.59 -14.91 -9.48
N TRP A 199 -11.67 -14.05 -9.84
CA TRP A 199 -11.74 -13.35 -11.11
C TRP A 199 -11.19 -14.23 -12.22
N ASN A 200 -12.00 -14.45 -13.26
CA ASN A 200 -11.60 -15.16 -14.46
C ASN A 200 -11.70 -14.16 -15.62
N PRO A 201 -10.57 -13.69 -16.18
CA PRO A 201 -10.52 -12.76 -17.30
C PRO A 201 -11.05 -13.38 -18.60
#